data_f15f6b564b1d81a06760e4b9ea56e8e4
#
_entry.id   f15f6b564b1d81a06760e4b9ea56e8e4
#
_cell.length_a   1.000
_cell.length_b   1.000
_cell.length_c   1.000
_cell.angle_alpha   90.00
_cell.angle_beta   90.00
_cell.angle_gamma   90.00
#
_symmetry.space_group_name_H-M   'P 1'
#
loop_
_entity.id
_entity.type
_entity.pdbx_description
1 polymer ?
#
loop_
_entity_poly.entity_id
_entity_poly.type
_entity_poly.pdbx_seq_one_letter_code
_entity_poly.pdbx_strand_id
1 'polypeptide(L)'
;MGLQIGDIVSRKEIQFEELKGKIVAVDAFNAIYQFLSSIRQPDGTPLMDSKGNVTSHLSGLFYRNIALLSEGIKIIYVFDGEYHVLKNKTHEIRNSIKEEAKEKYKQAVEEEDIEGMGKYSRGFIRLNKEMIEESKELLEAMGIVVIQAPSEGEMQCAHLVKKGVAWAVGSQDYDAIVVGGKRLIQNLTLARKRKTVSGEIYIAPEMIEYEKTLNDLGLDSDQLISLAILVGTDFNPGGIKGIGPKKALALVKEKKMPYLIFKEVEGKMDFDWKEVFEIFKRPNVKDFNISFPKLNEKRIKEILVERHNFSNERVEKQIDKLNQIKEEGKQRTLF
;
A
#
# COMPACT_ATOMS: atom_id res chain seq x y z
N MET A 1 7.85 3.67 -7.64
CA MET A 1 8.97 3.01 -6.92
C MET A 1 9.07 3.73 -5.59
N GLY A 2 8.68 3.09 -4.51
CA GLY A 2 8.78 3.65 -3.17
C GLY A 2 10.23 3.62 -2.66
N LEU A 3 10.45 4.12 -1.46
CA LEU A 3 11.74 4.20 -0.77
C LEU A 3 12.41 2.82 -0.63
N GLN A 4 13.64 2.70 -1.10
CA GLN A 4 14.39 1.43 -1.16
C GLN A 4 15.39 1.30 0.00
N ILE A 5 14.90 1.12 1.25
CA ILE A 5 15.74 0.93 2.45
C ILE A 5 15.63 -0.47 3.07
N GLY A 6 14.98 -1.39 2.37
CA GLY A 6 14.73 -2.75 2.87
C GLY A 6 15.97 -3.54 3.29
N ASP A 7 17.14 -3.26 2.70
CA ASP A 7 18.39 -3.95 3.00
C ASP A 7 19.02 -3.54 4.36
N ILE A 8 18.57 -2.45 4.95
CA ILE A 8 19.11 -1.90 6.20
C ILE A 8 18.10 -1.86 7.35
N VAL A 9 16.82 -2.14 7.06
CA VAL A 9 15.73 -2.11 8.04
C VAL A 9 15.43 -3.52 8.53
N SER A 10 15.41 -3.71 9.85
CA SER A 10 15.04 -4.99 10.49
C SER A 10 13.55 -5.23 10.36
N ARG A 11 13.17 -6.47 10.00
CA ARG A 11 11.78 -6.93 9.92
C ARG A 11 11.58 -8.12 10.83
N LYS A 12 10.41 -8.21 11.42
CA LYS A 12 9.95 -9.35 12.21
C LYS A 12 8.76 -9.98 11.52
N GLU A 13 8.85 -11.26 11.18
CA GLU A 13 7.68 -12.04 10.78
C GLU A 13 6.70 -12.12 11.95
N ILE A 14 5.42 -11.91 11.68
CA ILE A 14 4.33 -11.97 12.65
C ILE A 14 3.23 -12.91 12.16
N GLN A 15 2.43 -13.41 13.09
CA GLN A 15 1.27 -14.21 12.78
C GLN A 15 0.01 -13.35 12.77
N PHE A 16 -1.00 -13.75 11.97
CA PHE A 16 -2.27 -13.01 11.89
C PHE A 16 -2.99 -12.93 13.23
N GLU A 17 -2.81 -13.92 14.09
CA GLU A 17 -3.34 -13.96 15.45
C GLU A 17 -2.85 -12.81 16.33
N GLU A 18 -1.62 -12.34 16.10
CA GLU A 18 -1.04 -11.18 16.81
C GLU A 18 -1.78 -9.87 16.46
N LEU A 19 -2.48 -9.84 15.32
CA LEU A 19 -3.26 -8.70 14.85
C LEU A 19 -4.72 -8.72 15.30
N LYS A 20 -5.18 -9.78 15.95
CA LYS A 20 -6.58 -9.92 16.40
C LYS A 20 -6.99 -8.77 17.31
N GLY A 21 -8.11 -8.16 16.98
CA GLY A 21 -8.65 -6.99 17.69
C GLY A 21 -7.95 -5.66 17.38
N LYS A 22 -6.85 -5.69 16.62
CA LYS A 22 -6.11 -4.47 16.24
C LYS A 22 -6.78 -3.77 15.06
N ILE A 23 -6.60 -2.44 15.03
CA ILE A 23 -7.01 -1.61 13.89
C ILE A 23 -5.76 -1.37 13.03
N VAL A 24 -5.84 -1.70 11.75
CA VAL A 24 -4.78 -1.43 10.76
C VAL A 24 -5.27 -0.39 9.76
N ALA A 25 -4.52 0.70 9.60
CA ALA A 25 -4.74 1.72 8.59
C ALA A 25 -4.00 1.31 7.31
N VAL A 26 -4.74 0.97 6.27
CA VAL A 26 -4.19 0.46 5.00
C VAL A 26 -4.13 1.57 3.97
N ASP A 27 -2.98 1.73 3.33
CA ASP A 27 -2.83 2.55 2.14
C ASP A 27 -3.66 1.94 1.01
N ALA A 28 -4.71 2.66 0.59
CA ALA A 28 -5.67 2.16 -0.38
C ALA A 28 -5.04 1.96 -1.76
N PHE A 29 -4.24 2.91 -2.23
CA PHE A 29 -3.61 2.80 -3.55
C PHE A 29 -2.58 1.69 -3.60
N ASN A 30 -1.76 1.55 -2.57
CA ASN A 30 -0.79 0.45 -2.46
C ASN A 30 -1.50 -0.92 -2.53
N ALA A 31 -2.57 -1.11 -1.75
CA ALA A 31 -3.35 -2.35 -1.74
C ALA A 31 -4.05 -2.62 -3.09
N ILE A 32 -4.71 -1.61 -3.69
CA ILE A 32 -5.43 -1.75 -4.96
C ILE A 32 -4.46 -2.08 -6.10
N TYR A 33 -3.33 -1.40 -6.20
CA TYR A 33 -2.30 -1.73 -7.19
C TYR A 33 -1.73 -3.13 -6.99
N GLN A 34 -1.57 -3.56 -5.74
CA GLN A 34 -1.16 -4.93 -5.41
C GLN A 34 -2.19 -5.97 -5.90
N PHE A 35 -3.50 -5.71 -5.73
CA PHE A 35 -4.56 -6.59 -6.23
C PHE A 35 -4.58 -6.62 -7.76
N LEU A 36 -4.50 -5.49 -8.41
CA LEU A 36 -4.44 -5.38 -9.87
C LEU A 36 -3.24 -6.10 -10.47
N SER A 37 -2.11 -6.13 -9.76
CA SER A 37 -0.90 -6.82 -10.22
C SER A 37 -0.88 -8.32 -9.93
N SER A 38 -1.53 -8.76 -8.84
CA SER A 38 -1.43 -10.14 -8.34
C SER A 38 -2.65 -11.02 -8.62
N ILE A 39 -3.85 -10.44 -8.76
CA ILE A 39 -5.10 -11.17 -9.02
C ILE A 39 -5.36 -11.16 -10.53
N ARG A 40 -5.00 -12.27 -11.18
CA ARG A 40 -5.01 -12.40 -12.63
C ARG A 40 -5.48 -13.76 -13.09
N GLN A 41 -5.87 -13.84 -14.35
CA GLN A 41 -6.14 -15.08 -15.05
C GLN A 41 -4.83 -15.86 -15.28
N PRO A 42 -4.89 -17.16 -15.62
CA PRO A 42 -3.70 -17.97 -15.89
C PRO A 42 -2.80 -17.43 -17.03
N ASP A 43 -3.40 -16.75 -18.01
CA ASP A 43 -2.72 -16.09 -19.13
C ASP A 43 -2.06 -14.75 -18.75
N GLY A 44 -2.18 -14.33 -17.50
CA GLY A 44 -1.63 -13.07 -16.99
C GLY A 44 -2.51 -11.85 -17.23
N THR A 45 -3.66 -11.97 -17.86
CA THR A 45 -4.62 -10.86 -18.00
C THR A 45 -5.34 -10.56 -16.68
N PRO A 46 -5.79 -9.31 -16.42
CA PRO A 46 -6.59 -9.02 -15.25
C PRO A 46 -7.95 -9.73 -15.32
N LEU A 47 -8.59 -9.94 -14.16
CA LEU A 47 -10.00 -10.36 -14.14
C LEU A 47 -10.86 -9.23 -14.71
N MET A 48 -11.84 -9.59 -15.53
CA MET A 48 -12.76 -8.68 -16.17
C MET A 48 -14.21 -9.17 -16.06
N ASP A 49 -15.17 -8.23 -16.11
CA ASP A 49 -16.57 -8.53 -16.26
C ASP A 49 -16.92 -8.83 -17.75
N SER A 50 -18.20 -9.12 -18.02
CA SER A 50 -18.68 -9.40 -19.39
C SER A 50 -18.60 -8.18 -20.34
N LYS A 51 -18.40 -6.98 -19.82
CA LYS A 51 -18.25 -5.74 -20.58
C LYS A 51 -16.79 -5.36 -20.81
N GLY A 52 -15.84 -6.17 -20.29
CA GLY A 52 -14.40 -5.91 -20.39
C GLY A 52 -13.85 -4.95 -19.32
N ASN A 53 -14.64 -4.58 -18.31
CA ASN A 53 -14.14 -3.77 -17.19
C ASN A 53 -13.27 -4.61 -16.25
N VAL A 54 -12.12 -4.07 -15.84
CA VAL A 54 -11.21 -4.76 -14.92
C VAL A 54 -11.81 -4.85 -13.52
N THR A 55 -11.89 -6.07 -12.97
CA THR A 55 -12.50 -6.38 -11.67
C THR A 55 -11.54 -6.97 -10.64
N SER A 56 -10.27 -7.11 -10.97
CA SER A 56 -9.24 -7.67 -10.06
C SER A 56 -9.15 -6.93 -8.73
N HIS A 57 -9.29 -5.59 -8.73
CA HIS A 57 -9.29 -4.76 -7.52
C HIS A 57 -10.50 -5.05 -6.63
N LEU A 58 -11.72 -5.15 -7.21
CA LEU A 58 -12.94 -5.50 -6.47
C LEU A 58 -12.83 -6.90 -5.87
N SER A 59 -12.31 -7.86 -6.64
CA SER A 59 -12.05 -9.21 -6.14
C SER A 59 -11.07 -9.19 -4.95
N GLY A 60 -9.98 -8.43 -5.05
CA GLY A 60 -9.02 -8.27 -3.96
C GLY A 60 -9.64 -7.62 -2.73
N LEU A 61 -10.30 -6.48 -2.90
CA LEU A 61 -10.97 -5.77 -1.82
C LEU A 61 -12.01 -6.65 -1.12
N PHE A 62 -12.79 -7.40 -1.86
CA PHE A 62 -13.83 -8.26 -1.28
C PHE A 62 -13.23 -9.45 -0.54
N TYR A 63 -12.54 -10.33 -1.26
CA TYR A 63 -12.10 -11.61 -0.68
C TYR A 63 -10.96 -11.49 0.32
N ARG A 64 -9.98 -10.59 0.07
CA ARG A 64 -8.83 -10.42 0.98
C ARG A 64 -9.24 -9.75 2.28
N ASN A 65 -10.09 -8.71 2.20
CA ASN A 65 -10.57 -8.05 3.41
C ASN A 65 -11.45 -8.98 4.26
N ILE A 66 -12.32 -9.82 3.65
CA ILE A 66 -13.07 -10.81 4.40
C ILE A 66 -12.14 -11.79 5.13
N ALA A 67 -11.05 -12.20 4.49
CA ALA A 67 -10.06 -13.06 5.15
C ALA A 67 -9.41 -12.36 6.36
N LEU A 68 -9.05 -11.08 6.25
CA LEU A 68 -8.48 -10.29 7.35
C LEU A 68 -9.51 -10.05 8.48
N LEU A 69 -10.74 -9.69 8.12
CA LEU A 69 -11.84 -9.49 9.08
C LEU A 69 -12.14 -10.79 9.83
N SER A 70 -12.01 -11.97 9.19
CA SER A 70 -12.19 -13.28 9.82
C SER A 70 -11.14 -13.60 10.89
N GLU A 71 -9.94 -13.02 10.76
CA GLU A 71 -8.90 -13.09 11.81
C GLU A 71 -9.16 -12.11 12.96
N GLY A 72 -10.26 -11.36 12.89
CA GLY A 72 -10.62 -10.35 13.89
C GLY A 72 -9.84 -9.04 13.76
N ILE A 73 -9.22 -8.77 12.61
CA ILE A 73 -8.52 -7.52 12.33
C ILE A 73 -9.54 -6.47 11.91
N LYS A 74 -9.45 -5.26 12.46
CA LYS A 74 -10.26 -4.10 12.03
C LYS A 74 -9.46 -3.29 11.01
N ILE A 75 -10.09 -2.84 9.93
CA ILE A 75 -9.41 -2.21 8.81
C ILE A 75 -9.97 -0.82 8.55
N ILE A 76 -9.08 0.13 8.31
CA ILE A 76 -9.36 1.47 7.80
C ILE A 76 -8.61 1.59 6.48
N TYR A 77 -9.28 1.95 5.39
CA TYR A 77 -8.63 2.30 4.13
C TYR A 77 -8.47 3.79 4.00
N VAL A 78 -7.27 4.23 3.66
CA VAL A 78 -6.93 5.65 3.48
C VAL A 78 -6.56 5.88 2.03
N PHE A 79 -7.35 6.70 1.34
CA PHE A 79 -7.13 7.12 -0.05
C PHE A 79 -6.34 8.41 -0.09
N ASP A 80 -5.43 8.55 -1.06
CA ASP A 80 -4.68 9.80 -1.29
C ASP A 80 -5.62 10.95 -1.64
N GLY A 81 -5.27 12.13 -1.15
CA GLY A 81 -5.96 13.37 -1.42
C GLY A 81 -5.34 14.18 -2.56
N GLU A 82 -5.11 15.45 -2.29
CA GLU A 82 -4.51 16.34 -3.27
C GLU A 82 -3.06 15.98 -3.55
N TYR A 83 -2.77 15.95 -4.82
CA TYR A 83 -1.49 15.61 -5.37
C TYR A 83 -0.44 16.70 -5.12
N HIS A 84 0.73 16.33 -4.63
CA HIS A 84 1.83 17.28 -4.40
C HIS A 84 2.64 17.51 -5.67
N VAL A 85 2.93 18.77 -6.00
CA VAL A 85 3.63 19.16 -7.25
C VAL A 85 4.99 18.48 -7.42
N LEU A 86 5.74 18.24 -6.34
CA LEU A 86 7.03 17.53 -6.40
C LEU A 86 6.94 16.08 -6.92
N LYS A 87 5.75 15.47 -6.93
CA LYS A 87 5.55 14.14 -7.50
C LYS A 87 5.41 14.13 -9.04
N ASN A 88 5.38 15.29 -9.70
CA ASN A 88 5.26 15.35 -11.17
C ASN A 88 6.32 14.50 -11.87
N LYS A 89 7.59 14.65 -11.48
CA LYS A 89 8.71 13.88 -12.04
C LYS A 89 8.53 12.37 -11.84
N THR A 90 8.07 11.95 -10.66
CA THR A 90 7.75 10.53 -10.37
C THR A 90 6.60 10.00 -11.24
N HIS A 91 5.57 10.81 -11.46
CA HIS A 91 4.45 10.44 -12.33
C HIS A 91 4.86 10.35 -13.80
N GLU A 92 5.68 11.27 -14.29
CA GLU A 92 6.24 11.21 -15.64
C GLU A 92 7.05 9.94 -15.87
N ILE A 93 7.96 9.60 -14.93
CA ILE A 93 8.74 8.36 -14.97
C ILE A 93 7.81 7.13 -14.94
N ARG A 94 6.82 7.10 -14.04
CA ARG A 94 5.86 6.00 -13.96
C ARG A 94 5.03 5.88 -15.25
N ASN A 95 4.65 6.98 -15.86
CA ASN A 95 3.90 6.98 -17.12
C ASN A 95 4.76 6.47 -18.28
N SER A 96 6.01 6.91 -18.42
CA SER A 96 6.91 6.42 -19.47
C SER A 96 7.14 4.90 -19.36
N ILE A 97 7.35 4.37 -18.14
CA ILE A 97 7.48 2.93 -17.90
C ILE A 97 6.19 2.18 -18.28
N LYS A 98 5.02 2.76 -18.00
CA LYS A 98 3.72 2.16 -18.37
C LYS A 98 3.51 2.12 -19.89
N GLU A 99 3.85 3.19 -20.61
CA GLU A 99 3.76 3.20 -22.08
C GLU A 99 4.73 2.19 -22.71
N GLU A 100 5.98 2.11 -22.22
CA GLU A 100 6.93 1.09 -22.67
C GLU A 100 6.43 -0.34 -22.43
N ALA A 101 5.87 -0.60 -21.26
CA ALA A 101 5.29 -1.90 -20.94
C ALA A 101 4.09 -2.23 -21.83
N LYS A 102 3.26 -1.24 -22.18
CA LYS A 102 2.12 -1.39 -23.08
C LYS A 102 2.55 -1.73 -24.51
N GLU A 103 3.59 -1.08 -25.02
CA GLU A 103 4.13 -1.40 -26.35
C GLU A 103 4.71 -2.82 -26.39
N LYS A 104 5.50 -3.21 -25.36
CA LYS A 104 6.03 -4.57 -25.25
C LYS A 104 4.90 -5.62 -25.12
N TYR A 105 3.79 -5.27 -24.45
CA TYR A 105 2.64 -6.15 -24.38
C TYR A 105 1.98 -6.36 -25.76
N LYS A 106 1.81 -5.29 -26.55
CA LYS A 106 1.28 -5.40 -27.92
C LYS A 106 2.13 -6.30 -28.79
N GLN A 107 3.45 -6.14 -28.73
CA GLN A 107 4.40 -7.00 -29.44
C GLN A 107 4.26 -8.47 -29.02
N ALA A 108 4.19 -8.74 -27.70
CA ALA A 108 3.98 -10.10 -27.18
C ALA A 108 2.64 -10.71 -27.64
N VAL A 109 1.58 -9.89 -27.81
CA VAL A 109 0.30 -10.37 -28.36
C VAL A 109 0.45 -10.73 -29.84
N GLU A 110 1.13 -9.91 -30.64
CA GLU A 110 1.38 -10.17 -32.07
C GLU A 110 2.25 -11.40 -32.29
N GLU A 111 3.19 -11.67 -31.37
CA GLU A 111 4.10 -12.81 -31.40
C GLU A 111 3.54 -14.08 -30.73
N GLU A 112 2.30 -14.01 -30.19
CA GLU A 112 1.66 -15.07 -29.39
C GLU A 112 2.50 -15.52 -28.17
N ASP A 113 3.36 -14.64 -27.64
CA ASP A 113 4.22 -14.88 -26.48
C ASP A 113 3.40 -14.74 -25.17
N ILE A 114 2.83 -15.84 -24.69
CA ILE A 114 1.99 -15.87 -23.47
C ILE A 114 2.79 -15.43 -22.23
N GLU A 115 4.07 -15.79 -22.14
CA GLU A 115 4.92 -15.40 -21.01
C GLU A 115 5.20 -13.90 -21.01
N GLY A 116 5.55 -13.34 -22.18
CA GLY A 116 5.70 -11.90 -22.39
C GLY A 116 4.42 -11.12 -22.11
N MET A 117 3.26 -11.62 -22.60
CA MET A 117 1.96 -11.04 -22.30
C MET A 117 1.72 -10.97 -20.78
N GLY A 118 1.92 -12.08 -20.06
CA GLY A 118 1.78 -12.15 -18.61
C GLY A 118 2.75 -11.22 -17.86
N LYS A 119 3.97 -11.06 -18.35
CA LYS A 119 4.99 -10.18 -17.78
C LYS A 119 4.66 -8.71 -17.98
N TYR A 120 4.40 -8.28 -19.21
CA TYR A 120 4.21 -6.87 -19.54
C TYR A 120 2.84 -6.33 -19.16
N SER A 121 1.79 -7.16 -19.14
CA SER A 121 0.44 -6.77 -18.69
C SER A 121 0.42 -6.17 -17.29
N ARG A 122 1.38 -6.51 -16.43
CA ARG A 122 1.51 -5.95 -15.08
C ARG A 122 2.03 -4.52 -15.06
N GLY A 123 2.81 -4.13 -16.08
CA GLY A 123 3.52 -2.86 -16.12
C GLY A 123 2.65 -1.66 -16.48
N PHE A 124 1.52 -1.84 -17.16
CA PHE A 124 0.70 -0.74 -17.66
C PHE A 124 -0.69 -0.60 -17.02
N ILE A 125 -0.88 -1.22 -15.85
CA ILE A 125 -2.13 -1.10 -15.09
C ILE A 125 -2.38 0.37 -14.76
N ARG A 126 -3.60 0.85 -15.10
CA ARG A 126 -4.08 2.19 -14.74
C ARG A 126 -5.28 2.06 -13.83
N LEU A 127 -5.22 2.75 -12.72
CA LEU A 127 -6.35 2.97 -11.84
C LEU A 127 -7.08 4.24 -12.33
N ASN A 128 -8.32 4.10 -12.72
CA ASN A 128 -9.15 5.23 -13.13
C ASN A 128 -10.05 5.72 -11.99
N LYS A 129 -10.74 6.85 -12.19
CA LYS A 129 -11.58 7.46 -11.17
C LYS A 129 -12.76 6.56 -10.79
N GLU A 130 -13.35 5.87 -11.76
CA GLU A 130 -14.49 4.96 -11.52
C GLU A 130 -14.08 3.80 -10.62
N MET A 131 -12.94 3.16 -10.90
CA MET A 131 -12.41 2.09 -10.06
C MET A 131 -12.14 2.55 -8.62
N ILE A 132 -11.68 3.80 -8.44
CA ILE A 132 -11.45 4.37 -7.10
C ILE A 132 -12.77 4.54 -6.36
N GLU A 133 -13.78 5.15 -7.00
CA GLU A 133 -15.07 5.39 -6.37
C GLU A 133 -15.80 4.07 -6.07
N GLU A 134 -15.79 3.09 -6.97
CA GLU A 134 -16.35 1.77 -6.71
C GLU A 134 -15.61 1.02 -5.60
N SER A 135 -14.29 1.20 -5.49
CA SER A 135 -13.50 0.65 -4.38
C SER A 135 -13.95 1.20 -3.04
N LYS A 136 -14.15 2.53 -2.94
CA LYS A 136 -14.66 3.18 -1.73
C LYS A 136 -16.06 2.67 -1.38
N GLU A 137 -16.93 2.64 -2.37
CA GLU A 137 -18.30 2.20 -2.24
C GLU A 137 -18.41 0.76 -1.74
N LEU A 138 -17.61 -0.15 -2.30
CA LEU A 138 -17.55 -1.54 -1.86
C LEU A 138 -17.03 -1.66 -0.43
N LEU A 139 -15.95 -0.96 -0.08
CA LEU A 139 -15.36 -0.98 1.26
C LEU A 139 -16.38 -0.49 2.31
N GLU A 140 -17.06 0.63 2.05
CA GLU A 140 -18.11 1.16 2.94
C GLU A 140 -19.27 0.19 3.07
N ALA A 141 -19.72 -0.42 1.96
CA ALA A 141 -20.76 -1.43 1.97
C ALA A 141 -20.38 -2.68 2.79
N MET A 142 -19.10 -3.05 2.82
CA MET A 142 -18.55 -4.12 3.67
C MET A 142 -18.46 -3.73 5.15
N GLY A 143 -18.72 -2.47 5.52
CA GLY A 143 -18.58 -1.94 6.87
C GLY A 143 -17.14 -1.61 7.25
N ILE A 144 -16.29 -1.35 6.27
CA ILE A 144 -14.90 -0.91 6.43
C ILE A 144 -14.87 0.62 6.36
N VAL A 145 -14.08 1.23 7.22
CA VAL A 145 -13.92 2.70 7.23
C VAL A 145 -13.08 3.14 6.04
N VAL A 146 -13.57 4.14 5.33
CA VAL A 146 -12.87 4.81 4.23
C VAL A 146 -12.54 6.25 4.64
N ILE A 147 -11.29 6.65 4.47
CA ILE A 147 -10.79 7.98 4.76
C ILE A 147 -10.17 8.57 3.49
N GLN A 148 -10.52 9.81 3.20
CA GLN A 148 -9.83 10.61 2.20
C GLN A 148 -8.78 11.48 2.90
N ALA A 149 -7.49 11.20 2.66
CA ALA A 149 -6.40 12.01 3.18
C ALA A 149 -6.42 13.43 2.57
N PRO A 150 -5.89 14.44 3.24
CA PRO A 150 -5.71 15.75 2.61
C PRO A 150 -4.61 15.74 1.52
N SER A 151 -3.62 14.85 1.65
CA SER A 151 -2.54 14.63 0.69
C SER A 151 -2.22 13.13 0.63
N GLU A 152 -1.05 12.70 1.09
CA GLU A 152 -0.57 11.33 1.00
C GLU A 152 -1.30 10.38 1.97
N GLY A 153 -1.88 9.31 1.45
CA GLY A 153 -2.59 8.30 2.23
C GLY A 153 -1.69 7.60 3.23
N GLU A 154 -0.46 7.27 2.84
CA GLU A 154 0.50 6.60 3.71
C GLU A 154 0.92 7.47 4.90
N MET A 155 1.13 8.78 4.69
CA MET A 155 1.42 9.74 5.76
C MET A 155 0.21 9.92 6.69
N GLN A 156 -1.00 9.91 6.15
CA GLN A 156 -2.23 9.93 6.93
C GLN A 156 -2.41 8.64 7.74
N CYS A 157 -2.10 7.47 7.19
CA CYS A 157 -2.06 6.20 7.92
C CYS A 157 -1.10 6.28 9.12
N ALA A 158 0.12 6.80 8.89
CA ALA A 158 1.11 6.98 9.95
C ALA A 158 0.61 7.93 11.05
N HIS A 159 -0.09 9.00 10.68
CA HIS A 159 -0.71 9.93 11.62
C HIS A 159 -1.77 9.24 12.50
N LEU A 160 -2.66 8.44 11.91
CA LEU A 160 -3.65 7.66 12.67
C LEU A 160 -2.99 6.71 13.68
N VAL A 161 -1.84 6.12 13.31
CA VAL A 161 -1.07 5.26 14.22
C VAL A 161 -0.39 6.07 15.34
N LYS A 162 0.18 7.24 15.03
CA LYS A 162 0.76 8.16 16.03
C LYS A 162 -0.26 8.62 17.06
N LYS A 163 -1.49 8.89 16.63
CA LYS A 163 -2.63 9.29 17.48
C LYS A 163 -3.26 8.12 18.25
N GLY A 164 -2.86 6.88 17.98
CA GLY A 164 -3.44 5.70 18.62
C GLY A 164 -4.83 5.30 18.10
N VAL A 165 -5.30 5.90 17.02
CA VAL A 165 -6.54 5.53 16.31
C VAL A 165 -6.38 4.19 15.60
N ALA A 166 -5.22 3.95 14.99
CA ALA A 166 -4.83 2.66 14.44
C ALA A 166 -3.61 2.10 15.20
N TRP A 167 -3.43 0.79 15.17
CA TRP A 167 -2.30 0.12 15.81
C TRP A 167 -1.07 0.06 14.88
N ALA A 168 -1.29 -0.14 13.57
CA ALA A 168 -0.23 -0.20 12.57
C ALA A 168 -0.70 0.36 11.23
N VAL A 169 0.26 0.70 10.37
CA VAL A 169 0.06 0.99 8.94
C VAL A 169 0.19 -0.32 8.16
N GLY A 170 -0.69 -0.56 7.20
CA GLY A 170 -0.59 -1.64 6.21
C GLY A 170 -0.17 -1.08 4.85
N SER A 171 1.09 -1.19 4.49
CA SER A 171 1.65 -0.75 3.20
C SER A 171 2.90 -1.58 2.84
N GLN A 172 3.30 -1.58 1.56
CA GLN A 172 4.58 -2.16 1.14
C GLN A 172 5.71 -1.13 1.18
N ASP A 173 5.38 0.16 1.20
CA ASP A 173 6.33 1.26 1.16
C ASP A 173 6.79 1.65 2.58
N TYR A 174 7.97 2.29 2.67
CA TYR A 174 8.60 2.66 3.94
C TYR A 174 8.29 4.09 4.39
N ASP A 175 7.59 4.88 3.58
CA ASP A 175 7.35 6.29 3.85
C ASP A 175 6.62 6.50 5.19
N ALA A 176 5.73 5.56 5.56
CA ALA A 176 5.06 5.57 6.85
C ALA A 176 6.03 5.52 8.06
N ILE A 177 7.14 4.76 7.92
CA ILE A 177 8.19 4.71 8.96
C ILE A 177 8.98 6.01 8.97
N VAL A 178 9.31 6.59 7.81
CA VAL A 178 10.07 7.84 7.71
C VAL A 178 9.34 9.00 8.40
N VAL A 179 8.02 9.08 8.27
CA VAL A 179 7.21 10.09 8.98
C VAL A 179 6.89 9.72 10.45
N GLY A 180 7.47 8.63 10.96
CA GLY A 180 7.34 8.23 12.36
C GLY A 180 6.08 7.41 12.70
N GLY A 181 5.50 6.70 11.74
CA GLY A 181 4.47 5.69 12.00
C GLY A 181 5.03 4.57 12.87
N LYS A 182 4.45 4.36 14.08
CA LYS A 182 5.02 3.45 15.09
C LYS A 182 5.25 2.03 14.60
N ARG A 183 4.37 1.51 13.73
CA ARG A 183 4.42 0.15 13.18
C ARG A 183 3.95 0.15 11.73
N LEU A 184 4.71 -0.52 10.89
CA LEU A 184 4.36 -0.81 9.48
C LEU A 184 4.26 -2.32 9.32
N ILE A 185 3.19 -2.79 8.68
CA ILE A 185 3.01 -4.19 8.32
C ILE A 185 3.05 -4.31 6.82
N GLN A 186 4.04 -5.02 6.32
CA GLN A 186 4.15 -5.44 4.92
C GLN A 186 3.47 -6.80 4.72
N ASN A 187 3.14 -7.13 3.48
CA ASN A 187 2.52 -8.40 3.06
C ASN A 187 1.12 -8.69 3.65
N LEU A 188 0.48 -7.73 4.32
CA LEU A 188 -0.82 -7.92 4.97
C LEU A 188 -1.91 -8.37 3.99
N THR A 189 -1.97 -7.75 2.81
CA THR A 189 -3.00 -7.95 1.78
C THR A 189 -2.61 -8.97 0.72
N LEU A 190 -1.41 -9.55 0.79
CA LEU A 190 -0.95 -10.60 -0.12
C LEU A 190 -1.69 -11.93 0.08
N ALA A 191 -1.63 -12.78 -0.93
CA ALA A 191 -2.05 -14.17 -0.79
C ALA A 191 -1.11 -14.88 0.20
N ARG A 192 -1.67 -15.53 1.22
CA ARG A 192 -0.89 -16.30 2.22
C ARG A 192 -0.05 -17.41 1.58
N LYS A 193 -0.46 -17.92 0.42
CA LYS A 193 0.26 -18.96 -0.33
C LYS A 193 0.51 -18.48 -1.75
N ARG A 194 1.72 -18.67 -2.22
CA ARG A 194 2.13 -18.38 -3.59
C ARG A 194 2.72 -19.64 -4.21
N LYS A 195 2.17 -20.07 -5.34
CA LYS A 195 2.77 -21.15 -6.15
C LYS A 195 4.03 -20.65 -6.83
N THR A 196 5.09 -21.43 -6.75
CA THR A 196 6.36 -21.22 -7.44
C THR A 196 6.70 -22.49 -8.22
N VAL A 197 7.72 -22.43 -9.08
CA VAL A 197 8.21 -23.59 -9.84
C VAL A 197 8.67 -24.72 -8.90
N SER A 198 9.16 -24.38 -7.70
CA SER A 198 9.66 -25.32 -6.68
C SER A 198 8.61 -25.73 -5.63
N GLY A 199 7.34 -25.27 -5.74
CA GLY A 199 6.28 -25.62 -4.79
C GLY A 199 5.47 -24.42 -4.31
N GLU A 200 4.80 -24.55 -3.17
CA GLU A 200 4.08 -23.44 -2.53
C GLU A 200 4.98 -22.76 -1.49
N ILE A 201 5.02 -21.42 -1.54
CA ILE A 201 5.67 -20.60 -0.51
C ILE A 201 4.58 -19.96 0.34
N TYR A 202 4.72 -20.02 1.67
CA TYR A 202 3.91 -19.26 2.60
C TYR A 202 4.44 -17.82 2.71
N ILE A 203 3.57 -16.85 2.61
CA ILE A 203 3.89 -15.43 2.76
C ILE A 203 3.26 -14.97 4.07
N ALA A 204 4.10 -14.71 5.06
CA ALA A 204 3.69 -14.13 6.33
C ALA A 204 3.71 -12.59 6.28
N PRO A 205 2.90 -11.91 7.09
CA PRO A 205 3.06 -10.49 7.32
C PRO A 205 4.38 -10.21 8.04
N GLU A 206 5.04 -9.11 7.66
CA GLU A 206 6.28 -8.65 8.28
C GLU A 206 6.03 -7.30 8.96
N MET A 207 6.45 -7.18 10.21
CA MET A 207 6.33 -5.95 11.00
C MET A 207 7.66 -5.22 11.10
N ILE A 208 7.61 -3.92 10.89
CA ILE A 208 8.71 -2.97 11.07
C ILE A 208 8.28 -1.97 12.14
N GLU A 209 9.10 -1.81 13.17
CA GLU A 209 8.85 -0.89 14.27
C GLU A 209 9.75 0.33 14.17
N TYR A 210 9.17 1.52 14.26
CA TYR A 210 9.87 2.80 14.10
C TYR A 210 11.03 2.96 15.11
N GLU A 211 10.73 2.82 16.40
CA GLU A 211 11.75 2.96 17.45
C GLU A 211 12.88 1.93 17.33
N LYS A 212 12.51 0.69 16.97
CA LYS A 212 13.52 -0.34 16.71
C LYS A 212 14.39 0.01 15.51
N THR A 213 13.79 0.54 14.45
CA THR A 213 14.51 0.99 13.24
C THR A 213 15.51 2.09 13.60
N LEU A 214 15.09 3.11 14.35
CA LEU A 214 15.99 4.18 14.79
C LEU A 214 17.14 3.64 15.63
N ASN A 215 16.86 2.77 16.61
CA ASN A 215 17.85 2.17 17.50
C ASN A 215 18.84 1.28 16.74
N ASP A 216 18.35 0.38 15.89
CA ASP A 216 19.20 -0.55 15.10
C ASP A 216 20.12 0.22 14.14
N LEU A 217 19.62 1.28 13.53
CA LEU A 217 20.39 2.15 12.64
C LEU A 217 21.25 3.18 13.39
N GLY A 218 20.98 3.44 14.67
CA GLY A 218 21.64 4.50 15.46
C GLY A 218 21.37 5.89 14.91
N LEU A 219 20.11 6.17 14.52
CA LEU A 219 19.66 7.41 13.94
C LEU A 219 18.58 8.06 14.80
N ASP A 220 18.45 9.38 14.67
CA ASP A 220 17.26 10.10 15.09
C ASP A 220 16.27 10.29 13.91
N SER A 221 15.12 10.91 14.16
CA SER A 221 14.06 11.12 13.17
C SER A 221 14.53 11.96 11.97
N ASP A 222 15.32 13.01 12.21
CA ASP A 222 15.77 13.92 11.16
C ASP A 222 16.83 13.26 10.28
N GLN A 223 17.65 12.42 10.89
CA GLN A 223 18.62 11.58 10.21
C GLN A 223 17.96 10.51 9.35
N LEU A 224 16.85 9.90 9.81
CA LEU A 224 16.09 8.93 9.03
C LEU A 224 15.43 9.60 7.80
N ILE A 225 14.86 10.79 7.96
CA ILE A 225 14.34 11.60 6.83
C ILE A 225 15.49 11.91 5.85
N SER A 226 16.63 12.36 6.36
CA SER A 226 17.80 12.66 5.51
C SER A 226 18.28 11.43 4.74
N LEU A 227 18.33 10.27 5.38
CA LEU A 227 18.65 9.00 4.74
C LEU A 227 17.67 8.67 3.62
N ALA A 228 16.36 8.83 3.86
CA ALA A 228 15.33 8.58 2.86
C ALA A 228 15.50 9.48 1.62
N ILE A 229 15.77 10.78 1.83
CA ILE A 229 16.00 11.74 0.75
C ILE A 229 17.28 11.39 -0.05
N LEU A 230 18.35 10.99 0.60
CA LEU A 230 19.58 10.55 -0.09
C LEU A 230 19.35 9.34 -0.99
N VAL A 231 18.55 8.37 -0.52
CA VAL A 231 18.22 7.14 -1.27
C VAL A 231 17.23 7.42 -2.39
N GLY A 232 16.29 8.34 -2.15
CA GLY A 232 15.23 8.72 -3.08
C GLY A 232 13.85 8.30 -2.61
N THR A 233 12.94 9.26 -2.67
CA THR A 233 11.54 9.13 -2.32
C THR A 233 10.65 9.43 -3.53
N ASP A 234 9.35 9.34 -3.39
CA ASP A 234 8.41 9.75 -4.43
C ASP A 234 8.48 11.28 -4.75
N PHE A 235 9.05 12.08 -3.85
CA PHE A 235 9.23 13.53 -4.03
C PHE A 235 10.58 13.90 -4.67
N ASN A 236 11.55 12.98 -4.65
CA ASN A 236 12.84 13.13 -5.30
C ASN A 236 13.31 11.76 -5.87
N PRO A 237 12.66 11.29 -6.96
CA PRO A 237 12.90 9.95 -7.49
C PRO A 237 14.36 9.73 -7.90
N GLY A 238 14.91 8.58 -7.46
CA GLY A 238 16.29 8.22 -7.72
C GLY A 238 17.31 8.81 -6.73
N GLY A 239 16.90 9.70 -5.84
CA GLY A 239 17.75 10.26 -4.78
C GLY A 239 19.06 10.89 -5.31
N ILE A 240 20.15 10.65 -4.61
CA ILE A 240 21.49 11.11 -5.03
C ILE A 240 22.20 10.00 -5.80
N LYS A 241 22.56 10.29 -7.05
CA LYS A 241 23.23 9.32 -7.93
C LYS A 241 24.47 8.69 -7.26
N GLY A 242 24.47 7.37 -7.19
CA GLY A 242 25.58 6.58 -6.60
C GLY A 242 25.53 6.45 -5.07
N ILE A 243 24.47 6.94 -4.41
CA ILE A 243 24.24 6.81 -2.98
C ILE A 243 23.02 5.87 -2.75
N GLY A 244 23.30 4.60 -2.48
CA GLY A 244 22.29 3.64 -2.00
C GLY A 244 22.19 3.62 -0.48
N PRO A 245 21.29 2.77 0.11
CA PRO A 245 20.99 2.79 1.54
C PRO A 245 22.20 2.71 2.47
N LYS A 246 23.17 1.83 2.18
CA LYS A 246 24.38 1.66 3.01
C LYS A 246 25.29 2.89 3.00
N LYS A 247 25.49 3.51 1.82
CA LYS A 247 26.29 4.75 1.70
C LYS A 247 25.56 5.93 2.34
N ALA A 248 24.23 6.02 2.16
CA ALA A 248 23.41 7.04 2.81
C ALA A 248 23.52 6.94 4.34
N LEU A 249 23.41 5.72 4.89
CA LEU A 249 23.55 5.47 6.32
C LEU A 249 24.93 5.89 6.85
N ALA A 250 26.01 5.54 6.15
CA ALA A 250 27.36 5.94 6.53
C ALA A 250 27.52 7.47 6.53
N LEU A 251 27.06 8.16 5.48
CA LEU A 251 27.10 9.61 5.37
C LEU A 251 26.31 10.31 6.48
N VAL A 252 25.09 9.81 6.76
CA VAL A 252 24.22 10.37 7.81
C VAL A 252 24.88 10.21 9.19
N LYS A 253 25.47 9.05 9.50
CA LYS A 253 26.21 8.81 10.75
C LYS A 253 27.43 9.69 10.90
N GLU A 254 28.15 9.95 9.83
CA GLU A 254 29.35 10.80 9.83
C GLU A 254 29.01 12.27 10.06
N LYS A 255 28.08 12.81 9.27
CA LYS A 255 27.77 14.26 9.26
C LYS A 255 26.74 14.67 10.30
N LYS A 256 25.84 13.76 10.71
CA LYS A 256 24.80 13.89 11.74
C LYS A 256 23.73 14.96 11.48
N MET A 257 24.11 16.17 11.11
CA MET A 257 23.20 17.29 10.91
C MET A 257 22.70 17.33 9.45
N PRO A 258 21.38 17.46 9.20
CA PRO A 258 20.83 17.49 7.82
C PRO A 258 21.56 18.49 6.91
N TYR A 259 21.81 19.70 7.39
CA TYR A 259 22.54 20.72 6.61
C TYR A 259 23.93 20.22 6.15
N LEU A 260 24.70 19.59 7.04
CA LEU A 260 26.04 19.08 6.70
C LEU A 260 25.99 17.87 5.76
N ILE A 261 24.96 17.01 5.93
CA ILE A 261 24.71 15.87 5.07
C ILE A 261 24.48 16.34 3.63
N PHE A 262 23.55 17.28 3.43
CA PHE A 262 23.19 17.74 2.09
C PHE A 262 24.22 18.68 1.48
N LYS A 263 25.00 19.40 2.27
CA LYS A 263 26.16 20.19 1.80
C LYS A 263 27.22 19.28 1.14
N GLU A 264 27.45 18.08 1.67
CA GLU A 264 28.43 17.13 1.12
C GLU A 264 28.06 16.64 -0.29
N VAL A 265 26.78 16.66 -0.63
CA VAL A 265 26.26 16.15 -1.90
C VAL A 265 25.63 17.24 -2.77
N GLU A 266 25.80 18.53 -2.41
CA GLU A 266 25.15 19.68 -3.05
C GLU A 266 25.32 19.69 -4.57
N GLY A 267 26.52 19.43 -5.07
CA GLY A 267 26.82 19.39 -6.51
C GLY A 267 26.21 18.19 -7.28
N LYS A 268 25.49 17.30 -6.60
CA LYS A 268 24.84 16.13 -7.21
C LYS A 268 23.31 16.18 -7.11
N MET A 269 22.75 17.27 -6.58
CA MET A 269 21.30 17.43 -6.39
C MET A 269 20.73 18.30 -7.52
N ASP A 270 19.55 17.88 -8.00
CA ASP A 270 18.71 18.62 -8.95
C ASP A 270 17.32 18.99 -8.33
N PHE A 271 17.24 18.96 -7.00
CA PHE A 271 16.02 19.25 -6.22
C PHE A 271 16.36 20.00 -4.93
N ASP A 272 15.39 20.70 -4.35
CA ASP A 272 15.52 21.30 -3.02
C ASP A 272 15.24 20.27 -1.93
N TRP A 273 16.30 19.83 -1.25
CA TRP A 273 16.19 18.86 -0.16
C TRP A 273 15.40 19.40 1.03
N LYS A 274 15.38 20.71 1.26
CA LYS A 274 14.66 21.32 2.39
C LYS A 274 13.16 21.19 2.20
N GLU A 275 12.67 21.41 0.98
CA GLU A 275 11.27 21.24 0.63
C GLU A 275 10.83 19.80 0.84
N VAL A 276 11.61 18.83 0.35
CA VAL A 276 11.32 17.40 0.56
C VAL A 276 11.39 17.04 2.05
N PHE A 277 12.37 17.57 2.79
CA PHE A 277 12.53 17.32 4.23
C PHE A 277 11.30 17.80 5.02
N GLU A 278 10.79 19.01 4.74
CA GLU A 278 9.62 19.55 5.42
C GLU A 278 8.35 18.74 5.15
N ILE A 279 8.18 18.14 3.97
CA ILE A 279 7.05 17.25 3.67
C ILE A 279 7.02 16.07 4.65
N PHE A 280 8.16 15.42 4.89
CA PHE A 280 8.26 14.30 5.83
C PHE A 280 8.22 14.75 7.29
N LYS A 281 8.81 15.89 7.61
CA LYS A 281 8.85 16.43 8.96
C LYS A 281 7.50 16.93 9.44
N ARG A 282 6.73 17.56 8.55
CA ARG A 282 5.42 18.16 8.81
C ARG A 282 4.41 17.77 7.73
N PRO A 283 4.05 16.47 7.66
CA PRO A 283 3.14 16.00 6.62
C PRO A 283 1.77 16.69 6.72
N ASN A 284 1.16 16.95 5.57
CA ASN A 284 -0.20 17.48 5.49
C ASN A 284 -1.20 16.37 5.83
N VAL A 285 -1.60 16.30 7.09
CA VAL A 285 -2.50 15.29 7.67
C VAL A 285 -3.52 15.93 8.59
N LYS A 286 -4.60 15.22 8.90
CA LYS A 286 -5.64 15.71 9.83
C LYS A 286 -6.17 14.60 10.74
N ASP A 287 -6.80 14.99 11.84
CA ASP A 287 -7.46 14.07 12.76
C ASP A 287 -8.81 13.62 12.19
N PHE A 288 -9.17 12.36 12.43
CA PHE A 288 -10.44 11.77 12.02
C PHE A 288 -11.11 11.07 13.21
N ASN A 289 -12.41 11.30 13.37
CA ASN A 289 -13.25 10.49 14.25
C ASN A 289 -13.69 9.24 13.48
N ILE A 290 -13.33 8.05 13.99
CA ILE A 290 -13.58 6.79 13.32
C ILE A 290 -14.90 6.18 13.80
N SER A 291 -15.78 5.92 12.83
CA SER A 291 -17.01 5.16 13.04
C SER A 291 -17.13 4.10 11.97
N PHE A 292 -17.20 2.83 12.36
CA PHE A 292 -17.32 1.72 11.43
C PHE A 292 -18.73 1.66 10.84
N PRO A 293 -18.88 1.70 9.50
CA PRO A 293 -20.18 1.64 8.84
C PRO A 293 -20.90 0.31 9.13
N LYS A 294 -22.21 0.30 8.92
CA LYS A 294 -22.99 -0.94 8.94
C LYS A 294 -22.79 -1.70 7.62
N LEU A 295 -22.80 -3.03 7.68
CA LEU A 295 -22.82 -3.88 6.50
C LEU A 295 -24.06 -3.58 5.65
N ASN A 296 -23.86 -3.40 4.36
CA ASN A 296 -24.92 -3.21 3.37
C ASN A 296 -24.85 -4.30 2.29
N GLU A 297 -25.49 -5.43 2.57
CA GLU A 297 -25.49 -6.61 1.70
C GLU A 297 -26.06 -6.32 0.31
N LYS A 298 -27.13 -5.52 0.25
CA LYS A 298 -27.75 -5.14 -1.03
C LYS A 298 -26.77 -4.38 -1.90
N ARG A 299 -25.99 -3.46 -1.32
CA ARG A 299 -25.02 -2.68 -2.05
C ARG A 299 -23.83 -3.52 -2.53
N ILE A 300 -23.37 -4.48 -1.71
CA ILE A 300 -22.33 -5.44 -2.13
C ILE A 300 -22.81 -6.26 -3.35
N LYS A 301 -24.05 -6.80 -3.31
CA LYS A 301 -24.62 -7.56 -4.42
C LYS A 301 -24.79 -6.70 -5.67
N GLU A 302 -25.29 -5.50 -5.53
CA GLU A 302 -25.42 -4.54 -6.64
C GLU A 302 -24.07 -4.29 -7.33
N ILE A 303 -23.02 -3.96 -6.57
CA ILE A 303 -21.69 -3.68 -7.14
C ILE A 303 -21.12 -4.94 -7.79
N LEU A 304 -21.03 -6.04 -7.04
CA LEU A 304 -20.28 -7.21 -7.50
C LEU A 304 -21.06 -8.05 -8.51
N VAL A 305 -22.36 -8.31 -8.25
CA VAL A 305 -23.15 -9.23 -9.08
C VAL A 305 -23.80 -8.50 -10.24
N GLU A 306 -24.53 -7.41 -9.97
CA GLU A 306 -25.36 -6.76 -11.00
C GLU A 306 -24.50 -5.92 -11.95
N ARG A 307 -23.52 -5.18 -11.44
CA ARG A 307 -22.65 -4.34 -12.29
C ARG A 307 -21.54 -5.15 -12.95
N HIS A 308 -20.91 -6.09 -12.23
CA HIS A 308 -19.66 -6.73 -12.63
C HIS A 308 -19.73 -8.26 -12.80
N ASN A 309 -20.92 -8.85 -12.81
CA ASN A 309 -21.15 -10.26 -13.12
C ASN A 309 -20.37 -11.26 -12.22
N PHE A 310 -20.08 -10.92 -10.96
CA PHE A 310 -19.56 -11.90 -10.01
C PHE A 310 -20.61 -12.98 -9.74
N SER A 311 -20.16 -14.22 -9.45
CA SER A 311 -21.07 -15.31 -9.09
C SER A 311 -21.88 -14.95 -7.85
N ASN A 312 -23.21 -14.89 -7.96
CA ASN A 312 -24.11 -14.58 -6.86
C ASN A 312 -23.90 -15.55 -5.69
N GLU A 313 -23.83 -16.85 -5.94
CA GLU A 313 -23.60 -17.87 -4.92
C GLU A 313 -22.30 -17.64 -4.13
N ARG A 314 -21.20 -17.29 -4.84
CA ARG A 314 -19.92 -17.01 -4.18
C ARG A 314 -19.96 -15.73 -3.36
N VAL A 315 -20.65 -14.72 -3.83
CA VAL A 315 -20.80 -13.44 -3.13
C VAL A 315 -21.67 -13.64 -1.87
N GLU A 316 -22.80 -14.34 -1.97
CA GLU A 316 -23.68 -14.67 -0.83
C GLU A 316 -22.93 -15.40 0.28
N LYS A 317 -22.22 -16.48 -0.08
CA LYS A 317 -21.40 -17.22 0.88
C LYS A 317 -20.41 -16.35 1.66
N GLN A 318 -19.84 -15.33 1.02
CA GLN A 318 -18.93 -14.40 1.69
C GLN A 318 -19.67 -13.35 2.53
N ILE A 319 -20.85 -12.92 2.12
CA ILE A 319 -21.71 -12.05 2.90
C ILE A 319 -22.16 -12.74 4.20
N ASP A 320 -22.54 -14.01 4.12
CA ASP A 320 -22.88 -14.82 5.30
C ASP A 320 -21.71 -14.88 6.29
N LYS A 321 -20.50 -15.05 5.77
CA LYS A 321 -19.27 -15.00 6.58
C LYS A 321 -19.07 -13.65 7.26
N LEU A 322 -19.32 -12.54 6.55
CA LEU A 322 -19.25 -11.19 7.13
C LEU A 322 -20.29 -11.00 8.25
N ASN A 323 -21.49 -11.52 8.09
CA ASN A 323 -22.53 -11.49 9.12
C ASN A 323 -22.10 -12.26 10.38
N GLN A 324 -21.57 -13.48 10.22
CA GLN A 324 -21.06 -14.27 11.34
C GLN A 324 -19.96 -13.52 12.13
N ILE A 325 -18.98 -12.93 11.42
CA ILE A 325 -17.91 -12.13 12.04
C ILE A 325 -18.50 -10.97 12.90
N LYS A 326 -19.53 -10.30 12.38
CA LYS A 326 -20.17 -9.19 13.09
C LYS A 326 -20.94 -9.63 14.32
N GLU A 327 -21.64 -10.76 14.25
CA GLU A 327 -22.35 -11.32 15.39
C GLU A 327 -21.40 -11.74 16.51
N GLU A 328 -20.31 -12.43 16.17
CA GLU A 328 -19.24 -12.77 17.13
C GLU A 328 -18.59 -11.54 17.76
N GLY A 329 -18.38 -10.48 16.98
CA GLY A 329 -17.87 -9.20 17.47
C GLY A 329 -18.80 -8.51 18.46
N LYS A 330 -20.12 -8.60 18.28
CA LYS A 330 -21.12 -8.06 19.22
C LYS A 330 -21.16 -8.83 20.53
N GLN A 331 -21.07 -10.15 20.49
CA GLN A 331 -21.06 -10.99 21.70
C GLN A 331 -19.84 -10.71 22.59
N ARG A 332 -18.67 -10.41 21.99
CA ARG A 332 -17.45 -10.11 22.75
C ARG A 332 -17.43 -8.72 23.41
N THR A 333 -18.27 -7.80 22.98
CA THR A 333 -18.43 -6.46 23.60
C THR A 333 -19.42 -6.46 24.76
N LEU A 334 -20.10 -7.56 25.02
CA LEU A 334 -21.05 -7.71 26.13
C LEU A 334 -20.43 -8.36 27.38
N PHE A 335 -19.17 -8.75 27.33
CA PHE A 335 -18.36 -9.28 28.43
C PHE A 335 -17.05 -8.46 28.52
#